data_34249bcecf2c33bb15df8b2e822af888
#
_entry.id   34249bcecf2c33bb15df8b2e822af888
#
_cell.length_a   1.000
_cell.length_b   1.000
_cell.length_c   1.000
_cell.angle_alpha   90.00
_cell.angle_beta   90.00
_cell.angle_gamma   90.00
#
_symmetry.space_group_name_H-M   'P 1'
#
loop_
_entity.id
_entity.type
_entity.pdbx_description
1 polymer ?
#
loop_
_entity_poly.entity_id
_entity_poly.type
_entity_poly.pdbx_seq_one_letter_code
_entity_poly.pdbx_strand_id
1 'polypeptide(L)'
;MNCVIFGAGAWGTAFSLHLNRQGHTVTLVPRRIEQALELASSRENKDYLAGHKLPLSIQIGLEAVPALMDADIVFLAYPSKGLADLLKQIGPSIKSSETVKMVISLTKGLDQKTLERPCELMSQAFGKIPVGTLNGPSNAQEVARAQPTAMVLASNADEKTLSEVQAAISGPALRTYTSSDIAGVEIGGTLKNVYALGAGLCDGLKLGDNAKAAFLTRALQEMMRVGQALGGKSETFLGLSGVGDLMATAHGSWSRNRALGEAIARNAQQALAELASRRDAVEGHRATETVSRLAKSRNVDAPILFCLHKILFEGLDARAGVTALMTRDLKSER
;
A
#
# COMPACT_ATOMS: atom_id res chain seq x y z
N MET A 1 -23.46 -4.83 -6.60
CA MET A 1 -22.92 -3.48 -6.79
C MET A 1 -22.03 -3.43 -8.00
N ASN A 2 -21.99 -2.28 -8.67
CA ASN A 2 -21.09 -2.00 -9.78
C ASN A 2 -19.78 -1.42 -9.24
N CYS A 3 -18.72 -2.20 -9.31
CA CYS A 3 -17.40 -1.87 -8.76
C CYS A 3 -16.44 -1.53 -9.90
N VAL A 4 -15.83 -0.36 -9.85
CA VAL A 4 -14.81 0.06 -10.81
C VAL A 4 -13.44 0.08 -10.14
N ILE A 5 -12.44 -0.57 -10.74
CA ILE A 5 -11.08 -0.63 -10.23
C ILE A 5 -10.15 0.04 -11.23
N PHE A 6 -9.57 1.17 -10.84
CA PHE A 6 -8.52 1.83 -11.62
C PHE A 6 -7.16 1.26 -11.25
N GLY A 7 -6.48 0.70 -12.23
CA GLY A 7 -5.15 0.12 -12.11
C GLY A 7 -5.16 -1.41 -12.13
N ALA A 8 -4.66 -1.97 -13.22
CA ALA A 8 -4.50 -3.41 -13.43
C ALA A 8 -3.06 -3.87 -13.12
N GLY A 9 -2.54 -3.49 -11.95
CA GLY A 9 -1.37 -4.12 -11.34
C GLY A 9 -1.76 -5.45 -10.67
N ALA A 10 -0.81 -6.11 -10.00
CA ALA A 10 -1.07 -7.37 -9.29
C ALA A 10 -2.25 -7.25 -8.33
N TRP A 11 -2.25 -6.21 -7.48
CA TRP A 11 -3.30 -6.03 -6.48
C TRP A 11 -4.66 -5.69 -7.08
N GLY A 12 -4.76 -4.73 -8.02
CA GLY A 12 -6.02 -4.40 -8.67
C GLY A 12 -6.64 -5.58 -9.41
N THR A 13 -5.80 -6.40 -10.06
CA THR A 13 -6.24 -7.64 -10.74
C THR A 13 -6.75 -8.69 -9.74
N ALA A 14 -6.00 -8.92 -8.63
CA ALA A 14 -6.42 -9.87 -7.60
C ALA A 14 -7.71 -9.43 -6.90
N PHE A 15 -7.85 -8.13 -6.67
CA PHE A 15 -9.03 -7.57 -6.02
C PHE A 15 -10.26 -7.60 -6.94
N SER A 16 -10.08 -7.43 -8.27
CA SER A 16 -11.17 -7.62 -9.23
C SER A 16 -11.68 -9.06 -9.24
N LEU A 17 -10.80 -10.04 -9.15
CA LEU A 17 -11.16 -11.45 -9.01
C LEU A 17 -11.93 -11.70 -7.70
N HIS A 18 -11.51 -11.07 -6.60
CA HIS A 18 -12.20 -11.20 -5.33
C HIS A 18 -13.63 -10.63 -5.40
N LEU A 19 -13.80 -9.39 -5.85
CA LEU A 19 -15.13 -8.76 -5.96
C LEU A 19 -16.05 -9.50 -6.93
N ASN A 20 -15.52 -10.01 -8.02
CA ASN A 20 -16.29 -10.82 -8.96
C ASN A 20 -16.79 -12.14 -8.31
N ARG A 21 -15.97 -12.78 -7.47
CA ARG A 21 -16.40 -13.96 -6.68
C ARG A 21 -17.51 -13.66 -5.67
N GLN A 22 -17.62 -12.40 -5.22
CA GLN A 22 -18.71 -11.94 -4.36
C GLN A 22 -19.99 -11.59 -5.15
N GLY A 23 -20.00 -11.82 -6.47
CA GLY A 23 -21.17 -11.57 -7.33
C GLY A 23 -21.35 -10.11 -7.74
N HIS A 24 -20.31 -9.27 -7.61
CA HIS A 24 -20.37 -7.90 -8.09
C HIS A 24 -20.09 -7.79 -9.59
N THR A 25 -20.70 -6.81 -10.25
CA THR A 25 -20.29 -6.36 -11.57
C THR A 25 -18.98 -5.61 -11.44
N VAL A 26 -17.92 -6.07 -12.09
CA VAL A 26 -16.59 -5.50 -11.94
C VAL A 26 -16.06 -4.99 -13.27
N THR A 27 -15.64 -3.73 -13.29
CA THR A 27 -14.90 -3.14 -14.40
C THR A 27 -13.48 -2.84 -13.96
N LEU A 28 -12.50 -3.52 -14.56
CA LEU A 28 -11.08 -3.27 -14.35
C LEU A 28 -10.57 -2.32 -15.44
N VAL A 29 -10.04 -1.17 -15.03
CA VAL A 29 -9.53 -0.13 -15.93
C VAL A 29 -8.01 -0.05 -15.82
N PRO A 30 -7.26 -0.63 -16.77
CA PRO A 30 -5.81 -0.51 -16.81
C PRO A 30 -5.37 0.92 -17.06
N ARG A 31 -4.13 1.24 -16.70
CA ARG A 31 -3.56 2.57 -16.92
C ARG A 31 -3.27 2.85 -18.41
N ARG A 32 -2.90 1.80 -19.15
CA ARG A 32 -2.51 1.90 -20.56
C ARG A 32 -3.51 1.14 -21.42
N ILE A 33 -3.83 1.71 -22.57
CA ILE A 33 -4.79 1.12 -23.50
C ILE A 33 -4.29 -0.22 -24.08
N GLU A 34 -2.98 -0.35 -24.30
CA GLU A 34 -2.36 -1.59 -24.78
C GLU A 34 -2.56 -2.72 -23.77
N GLN A 35 -2.39 -2.44 -22.48
CA GLN A 35 -2.67 -3.42 -21.41
C GLN A 35 -4.17 -3.79 -21.38
N ALA A 36 -5.06 -2.83 -21.59
CA ALA A 36 -6.48 -3.10 -21.62
C ALA A 36 -6.86 -4.03 -22.77
N LEU A 37 -6.34 -3.78 -23.97
CA LEU A 37 -6.55 -4.62 -25.17
C LEU A 37 -5.97 -6.03 -24.95
N GLU A 38 -4.77 -6.14 -24.36
CA GLU A 38 -4.17 -7.42 -24.03
C GLU A 38 -5.01 -8.21 -23.02
N LEU A 39 -5.47 -7.57 -21.95
CA LEU A 39 -6.32 -8.21 -20.94
C LEU A 39 -7.69 -8.60 -21.50
N ALA A 40 -8.26 -7.80 -22.39
CA ALA A 40 -9.53 -8.12 -23.05
C ALA A 40 -9.41 -9.38 -23.92
N SER A 41 -8.29 -9.56 -24.62
CA SER A 41 -8.05 -10.68 -25.52
C SER A 41 -7.55 -11.94 -24.78
N SER A 42 -6.52 -11.80 -23.93
CA SER A 42 -5.84 -12.94 -23.27
C SER A 42 -6.58 -13.43 -22.03
N ARG A 43 -7.38 -12.57 -21.42
CA ARG A 43 -8.06 -12.82 -20.14
C ARG A 43 -7.11 -13.28 -19.03
N GLU A 44 -5.86 -12.79 -19.08
CA GLU A 44 -4.84 -13.07 -18.05
C GLU A 44 -3.85 -11.92 -17.96
N ASN A 45 -3.56 -11.48 -16.76
CA ASN A 45 -2.55 -10.44 -16.48
C ASN A 45 -1.17 -11.08 -16.27
N LYS A 46 -0.53 -11.51 -17.36
CA LYS A 46 0.73 -12.24 -17.31
C LYS A 46 1.87 -11.47 -16.67
N ASP A 47 1.92 -10.15 -16.88
CA ASP A 47 2.99 -9.29 -16.38
C ASP A 47 2.95 -9.10 -14.86
N TYR A 48 1.74 -9.10 -14.27
CA TYR A 48 1.55 -8.71 -12.86
C TYR A 48 0.95 -9.81 -11.99
N LEU A 49 0.12 -10.69 -12.55
CA LEU A 49 -0.57 -11.76 -11.82
C LEU A 49 -0.75 -13.01 -12.69
N ALA A 50 0.36 -13.55 -13.17
CA ALA A 50 0.37 -14.75 -13.99
C ALA A 50 -0.30 -15.95 -13.30
N GLY A 51 -0.91 -16.82 -14.09
CA GLY A 51 -1.59 -18.04 -13.62
C GLY A 51 -3.02 -17.84 -13.14
N HIS A 52 -3.58 -16.61 -13.26
CA HIS A 52 -4.95 -16.33 -12.87
C HIS A 52 -5.76 -15.77 -14.03
N LYS A 53 -6.70 -16.57 -14.52
CA LYS A 53 -7.62 -16.16 -15.58
C LYS A 53 -8.68 -15.19 -15.05
N LEU A 54 -8.97 -14.16 -15.82
CA LEU A 54 -10.07 -13.23 -15.57
C LEU A 54 -11.36 -13.82 -16.16
N PRO A 55 -12.39 -14.08 -15.35
CA PRO A 55 -13.71 -14.45 -15.85
C PRO A 55 -14.26 -13.45 -16.87
N LEU A 56 -15.07 -13.92 -17.83
CA LEU A 56 -15.68 -13.03 -18.83
C LEU A 56 -16.62 -11.98 -18.20
N SER A 57 -17.15 -12.26 -17.01
CA SER A 57 -17.95 -11.33 -16.21
C SER A 57 -17.18 -10.10 -15.71
N ILE A 58 -15.84 -10.15 -15.67
CA ILE A 58 -15.02 -8.96 -15.40
C ILE A 58 -14.86 -8.18 -16.69
N GLN A 59 -15.42 -6.99 -16.73
CA GLN A 59 -15.28 -6.06 -17.86
C GLN A 59 -13.90 -5.40 -17.83
N ILE A 60 -13.32 -5.21 -19.00
CA ILE A 60 -12.07 -4.45 -19.15
C ILE A 60 -12.41 -3.08 -19.74
N GLY A 61 -12.25 -2.04 -18.92
CA GLY A 61 -12.49 -0.67 -19.35
C GLY A 61 -11.30 -0.13 -20.15
N LEU A 62 -11.59 0.49 -21.28
CA LEU A 62 -10.58 1.15 -22.13
C LEU A 62 -10.36 2.61 -21.71
N GLU A 63 -11.40 3.25 -21.22
CA GLU A 63 -11.40 4.65 -20.83
C GLU A 63 -11.94 4.82 -19.41
N ALA A 64 -11.42 5.83 -18.73
CA ALA A 64 -11.73 6.06 -17.31
C ALA A 64 -13.16 6.58 -17.09
N VAL A 65 -13.59 7.59 -17.88
CA VAL A 65 -14.86 8.28 -17.66
C VAL A 65 -16.07 7.40 -17.96
N PRO A 66 -16.14 6.69 -19.09
CA PRO A 66 -17.26 5.78 -19.37
C PRO A 66 -17.43 4.68 -18.33
N ALA A 67 -16.33 4.21 -17.72
CA ALA A 67 -16.38 3.19 -16.68
C ALA A 67 -17.09 3.66 -15.39
N LEU A 68 -17.23 4.98 -15.19
CA LEU A 68 -17.83 5.56 -13.98
C LEU A 68 -19.35 5.76 -14.05
N MET A 69 -19.97 5.64 -15.23
CA MET A 69 -21.38 6.04 -15.43
C MET A 69 -22.36 5.39 -14.45
N ASP A 70 -22.16 4.09 -14.18
CA ASP A 70 -23.03 3.31 -13.28
C ASP A 70 -22.30 2.77 -12.04
N ALA A 71 -21.17 3.39 -11.68
CA ALA A 71 -20.36 2.92 -10.56
C ALA A 71 -21.04 3.20 -9.21
N ASP A 72 -21.13 2.17 -8.35
CA ASP A 72 -21.50 2.31 -6.95
C ASP A 72 -20.26 2.57 -6.07
N ILE A 73 -19.17 1.84 -6.34
CA ILE A 73 -17.91 1.94 -5.57
C ILE A 73 -16.74 2.01 -6.55
N VAL A 74 -15.83 2.93 -6.28
CA VAL A 74 -14.62 3.11 -7.07
C VAL A 74 -13.39 2.77 -6.23
N PHE A 75 -12.50 1.91 -6.75
CA PHE A 75 -11.25 1.53 -6.12
C PHE A 75 -10.06 2.04 -6.92
N LEU A 76 -9.10 2.67 -6.24
CA LEU A 76 -7.90 3.23 -6.86
C LEU A 76 -6.68 2.36 -6.51
N ALA A 77 -6.38 1.36 -7.36
CA ALA A 77 -5.20 0.49 -7.25
C ALA A 77 -4.00 1.07 -8.02
N TYR A 78 -3.71 2.32 -7.79
CA TYR A 78 -2.70 3.09 -8.52
C TYR A 78 -1.42 3.27 -7.69
N PRO A 79 -0.24 3.35 -8.31
CA PRO A 79 0.96 3.81 -7.62
C PRO A 79 0.80 5.27 -7.16
N SER A 80 1.33 5.63 -5.99
CA SER A 80 1.25 7.01 -5.47
C SER A 80 1.76 8.07 -6.47
N LYS A 81 2.81 7.77 -7.23
CA LYS A 81 3.38 8.66 -8.27
C LYS A 81 2.38 9.07 -9.38
N GLY A 82 1.36 8.23 -9.67
CA GLY A 82 0.40 8.50 -10.74
C GLY A 82 -1.00 8.86 -10.25
N LEU A 83 -1.20 8.86 -8.92
CA LEU A 83 -2.51 9.07 -8.33
C LEU A 83 -3.05 10.48 -8.64
N ALA A 84 -2.24 11.51 -8.43
CA ALA A 84 -2.66 12.90 -8.66
C ALA A 84 -3.14 13.15 -10.11
N ASP A 85 -2.50 12.54 -11.10
CA ASP A 85 -2.90 12.68 -12.50
C ASP A 85 -4.22 11.94 -12.78
N LEU A 86 -4.40 10.75 -12.21
CA LEU A 86 -5.67 10.03 -12.28
C LEU A 86 -6.80 10.85 -11.64
N LEU A 87 -6.57 11.42 -10.45
CA LEU A 87 -7.57 12.24 -9.75
C LEU A 87 -8.00 13.47 -10.56
N LYS A 88 -7.10 14.11 -11.29
CA LYS A 88 -7.43 15.20 -12.23
C LYS A 88 -8.35 14.72 -13.35
N GLN A 89 -8.10 13.52 -13.87
CA GLN A 89 -8.87 12.95 -14.97
C GLN A 89 -10.29 12.56 -14.56
N ILE A 90 -10.43 11.84 -13.44
CA ILE A 90 -11.72 11.27 -13.00
C ILE A 90 -12.48 12.17 -12.03
N GLY A 91 -11.81 13.14 -11.41
CA GLY A 91 -12.38 13.99 -10.37
C GLY A 91 -13.68 14.69 -10.77
N PRO A 92 -13.75 15.34 -11.92
CA PRO A 92 -14.99 15.99 -12.38
C PRO A 92 -16.19 15.02 -12.46
N SER A 93 -15.96 13.83 -13.05
CA SER A 93 -17.00 12.81 -13.21
C SER A 93 -17.46 12.21 -11.89
N ILE A 94 -16.54 11.92 -10.97
CA ILE A 94 -16.88 11.43 -9.64
C ILE A 94 -17.62 12.49 -8.84
N LYS A 95 -17.15 13.74 -8.87
CA LYS A 95 -17.77 14.85 -8.12
C LYS A 95 -19.21 15.13 -8.55
N SER A 96 -19.56 14.89 -9.82
CA SER A 96 -20.92 15.05 -10.36
C SER A 96 -21.73 13.76 -10.37
N SER A 97 -21.18 12.64 -9.90
CA SER A 97 -21.88 11.35 -9.87
C SER A 97 -22.96 11.34 -8.79
N GLU A 98 -24.13 10.81 -9.13
CA GLU A 98 -25.25 10.55 -8.21
C GLU A 98 -25.24 9.09 -7.72
N THR A 99 -24.42 8.22 -8.31
CA THR A 99 -24.39 6.77 -8.03
C THR A 99 -23.23 6.37 -7.13
N VAL A 100 -22.07 7.04 -7.24
CA VAL A 100 -20.86 6.69 -6.49
C VAL A 100 -21.04 6.98 -5.00
N LYS A 101 -21.12 5.92 -4.21
CA LYS A 101 -21.29 5.97 -2.75
C LYS A 101 -19.97 6.24 -2.03
N MET A 102 -18.84 5.72 -2.53
CA MET A 102 -17.52 5.85 -1.92
C MET A 102 -16.41 5.62 -2.93
N VAL A 103 -15.30 6.34 -2.76
CA VAL A 103 -14.03 6.06 -3.46
C VAL A 103 -12.99 5.55 -2.46
N ILE A 104 -12.37 4.41 -2.76
CA ILE A 104 -11.46 3.71 -1.85
C ILE A 104 -10.07 3.63 -2.45
N SER A 105 -9.09 4.17 -1.75
CA SER A 105 -7.68 4.01 -2.10
C SER A 105 -7.18 2.61 -1.71
N LEU A 106 -6.55 1.95 -2.66
CA LEU A 106 -5.73 0.76 -2.45
C LEU A 106 -4.24 1.10 -2.57
N THR A 107 -3.93 2.38 -2.71
CA THR A 107 -2.57 2.92 -2.88
C THR A 107 -1.84 2.92 -1.55
N LYS A 108 -0.58 2.50 -1.56
CA LYS A 108 0.33 2.61 -0.41
C LYS A 108 1.41 3.65 -0.73
N GLY A 109 1.69 4.53 0.23
CA GLY A 109 2.67 5.60 0.08
C GLY A 109 2.06 6.98 -0.03
N LEU A 110 2.91 7.99 0.14
CA LEU A 110 2.56 9.41 0.05
C LEU A 110 2.86 9.96 -1.35
N ASP A 111 2.23 11.05 -1.72
CA ASP A 111 2.65 11.82 -2.89
C ASP A 111 4.07 12.38 -2.69
N GLN A 112 4.93 12.26 -3.69
CA GLN A 112 6.33 12.65 -3.54
C GLN A 112 6.56 14.17 -3.51
N LYS A 113 5.63 14.94 -4.09
CA LYS A 113 5.74 16.41 -4.19
C LYS A 113 5.09 17.08 -2.99
N THR A 114 3.82 16.75 -2.72
CA THR A 114 3.02 17.37 -1.67
C THR A 114 3.18 16.71 -0.31
N LEU A 115 3.68 15.46 -0.26
CA LEU A 115 3.75 14.59 0.92
C LEU A 115 2.38 14.24 1.51
N GLU A 116 1.31 14.52 0.78
CA GLU A 116 -0.05 14.21 1.18
C GLU A 116 -0.36 12.73 1.05
N ARG A 117 -1.29 12.28 1.88
CA ARG A 117 -1.83 10.92 1.85
C ARG A 117 -2.84 10.78 0.70
N PRO A 118 -3.04 9.58 0.15
CA PRO A 118 -4.02 9.33 -0.91
C PRO A 118 -5.41 9.89 -0.61
N CYS A 119 -5.93 9.66 0.60
CA CYS A 119 -7.27 10.15 0.97
C CYS A 119 -7.34 11.68 1.13
N GLU A 120 -6.26 12.37 1.43
CA GLU A 120 -6.23 13.84 1.40
C GLU A 120 -6.39 14.36 -0.02
N LEU A 121 -5.61 13.83 -0.96
CA LEU A 121 -5.73 14.16 -2.39
C LEU A 121 -7.11 13.82 -2.95
N MET A 122 -7.67 12.67 -2.57
CA MET A 122 -9.00 12.24 -3.01
C MET A 122 -10.10 13.16 -2.46
N SER A 123 -10.03 13.55 -1.19
CA SER A 123 -11.00 14.49 -0.59
C SER A 123 -11.01 15.84 -1.29
N GLN A 124 -9.85 16.34 -1.68
CA GLN A 124 -9.72 17.57 -2.47
C GLN A 124 -10.34 17.41 -3.87
N ALA A 125 -10.13 16.27 -4.51
CA ALA A 125 -10.59 16.01 -5.87
C ALA A 125 -12.11 15.76 -5.96
N PHE A 126 -12.68 15.04 -4.99
CA PHE A 126 -14.06 14.51 -5.08
C PHE A 126 -15.09 15.29 -4.25
N GLY A 127 -14.63 16.20 -3.41
CA GLY A 127 -15.52 17.09 -2.62
C GLY A 127 -16.34 16.34 -1.58
N LYS A 128 -17.65 16.19 -1.80
CA LYS A 128 -18.58 15.59 -0.81
C LYS A 128 -18.63 14.06 -0.88
N ILE A 129 -18.12 13.44 -1.93
CA ILE A 129 -18.14 11.98 -2.06
C ILE A 129 -17.22 11.38 -0.97
N PRO A 130 -17.72 10.45 -0.16
CA PRO A 130 -16.92 9.80 0.88
C PRO A 130 -15.69 9.12 0.32
N VAL A 131 -14.57 9.26 1.03
CA VAL A 131 -13.32 8.61 0.67
C VAL A 131 -12.87 7.65 1.76
N GLY A 132 -12.14 6.63 1.37
CA GLY A 132 -11.59 5.67 2.30
C GLY A 132 -10.32 5.00 1.78
N THR A 133 -9.72 4.20 2.62
CA THR A 133 -8.55 3.38 2.30
C THR A 133 -8.75 1.96 2.78
N LEU A 134 -8.31 0.97 1.99
CA LEU A 134 -8.35 -0.44 2.35
C LEU A 134 -6.92 -0.98 2.43
N ASN A 135 -6.45 -1.29 3.64
CA ASN A 135 -5.10 -1.75 3.91
C ASN A 135 -5.07 -2.95 4.86
N GLY A 136 -3.95 -3.66 4.88
CA GLY A 136 -3.71 -4.83 5.71
C GLY A 136 -2.80 -5.84 5.00
N PRO A 137 -2.52 -7.00 5.63
CA PRO A 137 -1.75 -8.08 5.02
C PRO A 137 -2.51 -8.65 3.82
N SER A 138 -2.05 -8.35 2.61
CA SER A 138 -2.80 -8.61 1.39
C SER A 138 -1.85 -8.92 0.22
N ASN A 139 -1.30 -10.12 0.21
CA ASN A 139 -0.56 -10.61 -0.94
C ASN A 139 -1.50 -10.88 -2.11
N ALA A 140 -1.21 -10.28 -3.28
CA ALA A 140 -2.08 -10.37 -4.45
C ALA A 140 -2.29 -11.83 -4.93
N GLN A 141 -1.25 -12.66 -4.91
CA GLN A 141 -1.33 -14.07 -5.30
C GLN A 141 -2.22 -14.88 -4.35
N GLU A 142 -2.12 -14.61 -3.05
CA GLU A 142 -2.94 -15.29 -2.04
C GLU A 142 -4.41 -14.89 -2.16
N VAL A 143 -4.71 -13.60 -2.32
CA VAL A 143 -6.08 -13.11 -2.55
C VAL A 143 -6.65 -13.65 -3.88
N ALA A 144 -5.86 -13.70 -4.94
CA ALA A 144 -6.28 -14.30 -6.20
C ALA A 144 -6.64 -15.79 -6.07
N ARG A 145 -5.96 -16.52 -5.18
CA ARG A 145 -6.24 -17.93 -4.84
C ARG A 145 -7.33 -18.10 -3.79
N ALA A 146 -8.01 -17.04 -3.37
CA ALA A 146 -9.00 -17.06 -2.31
C ALA A 146 -8.46 -17.59 -0.96
N GLN A 147 -7.19 -17.33 -0.64
CA GLN A 147 -6.64 -17.62 0.67
C GLN A 147 -7.19 -16.65 1.72
N PRO A 148 -7.37 -17.10 2.98
CA PRO A 148 -7.90 -16.25 4.03
C PRO A 148 -7.09 -14.98 4.21
N THR A 149 -7.77 -13.84 4.12
CA THR A 149 -7.18 -12.50 4.21
C THR A 149 -8.04 -11.63 5.11
N ALA A 150 -7.42 -10.77 5.90
CA ALA A 150 -8.12 -9.76 6.70
C ALA A 150 -7.54 -8.37 6.44
N MET A 151 -8.42 -7.38 6.26
CA MET A 151 -8.04 -5.99 5.94
C MET A 151 -8.86 -4.99 6.75
N VAL A 152 -8.41 -3.74 6.78
CA VAL A 152 -9.12 -2.62 7.41
C VAL A 152 -9.57 -1.63 6.34
N LEU A 153 -10.86 -1.33 6.32
CA LEU A 153 -11.46 -0.23 5.59
C LEU A 153 -11.61 0.96 6.54
N ALA A 154 -10.82 2.00 6.33
CA ALA A 154 -10.97 3.26 7.05
C ALA A 154 -11.59 4.30 6.13
N SER A 155 -12.62 5.02 6.62
CA SER A 155 -13.36 5.99 5.80
C SER A 155 -13.97 7.10 6.64
N ASN A 156 -14.30 8.23 5.97
CA ASN A 156 -15.09 9.33 6.50
C ASN A 156 -16.58 9.23 6.12
N ALA A 157 -17.03 8.10 5.56
CA ALA A 157 -18.43 7.86 5.26
C ALA A 157 -19.27 7.74 6.54
N ASP A 158 -20.57 8.00 6.42
CA ASP A 158 -21.53 7.66 7.47
C ASP A 158 -21.57 6.14 7.73
N GLU A 159 -22.08 5.74 8.89
CA GLU A 159 -22.09 4.36 9.36
C GLU A 159 -22.85 3.41 8.39
N LYS A 160 -23.94 3.87 7.80
CA LYS A 160 -24.74 3.09 6.86
C LYS A 160 -23.93 2.79 5.59
N THR A 161 -23.40 3.82 4.96
CA THR A 161 -22.56 3.69 3.76
C THR A 161 -21.33 2.83 4.03
N LEU A 162 -20.66 3.05 5.18
CA LEU A 162 -19.49 2.26 5.56
C LEU A 162 -19.84 0.77 5.74
N SER A 163 -20.97 0.46 6.39
CA SER A 163 -21.44 -0.91 6.59
C SER A 163 -21.83 -1.60 5.28
N GLU A 164 -22.52 -0.90 4.38
CA GLU A 164 -22.86 -1.41 3.05
C GLU A 164 -21.58 -1.77 2.24
N VAL A 165 -20.58 -0.88 2.26
CA VAL A 165 -19.33 -1.08 1.53
C VAL A 165 -18.48 -2.18 2.19
N GLN A 166 -18.44 -2.24 3.53
CA GLN A 166 -17.79 -3.33 4.27
C GLN A 166 -18.38 -4.69 3.88
N ALA A 167 -19.70 -4.78 3.84
CA ALA A 167 -20.41 -6.02 3.45
C ALA A 167 -20.10 -6.40 2.00
N ALA A 168 -20.04 -5.43 1.08
CA ALA A 168 -19.70 -5.67 -0.32
C ALA A 168 -18.27 -6.18 -0.52
N ILE A 169 -17.31 -5.66 0.24
CA ILE A 169 -15.91 -6.10 0.16
C ILE A 169 -15.70 -7.45 0.85
N SER A 170 -16.43 -7.71 1.94
CA SER A 170 -16.24 -8.92 2.74
C SER A 170 -16.78 -10.16 2.05
N GLY A 171 -16.16 -11.30 2.32
CA GLY A 171 -16.58 -12.59 1.82
C GLY A 171 -15.87 -13.76 2.52
N PRO A 172 -16.11 -15.01 2.11
CA PRO A 172 -15.54 -16.18 2.79
C PRO A 172 -14.01 -16.19 2.87
N ALA A 173 -13.35 -15.57 1.89
CA ALA A 173 -11.88 -15.52 1.82
C ALA A 173 -11.28 -14.17 2.21
N LEU A 174 -12.09 -13.11 2.36
CA LEU A 174 -11.59 -11.80 2.77
C LEU A 174 -12.52 -11.18 3.81
N ARG A 175 -12.00 -10.95 5.01
CA ARG A 175 -12.71 -10.28 6.09
C ARG A 175 -12.27 -8.83 6.19
N THR A 176 -13.24 -7.90 6.15
CA THR A 176 -12.99 -6.47 6.29
C THR A 176 -13.41 -5.99 7.67
N TYR A 177 -12.53 -5.29 8.36
CA TYR A 177 -12.83 -4.53 9.59
C TYR A 177 -12.91 -3.06 9.27
N THR A 178 -13.70 -2.29 10.00
CA THR A 178 -13.85 -0.84 9.79
C THR A 178 -13.01 -0.04 10.77
N SER A 179 -12.65 1.17 10.39
CA SER A 179 -11.96 2.15 11.22
C SER A 179 -12.35 3.58 10.84
N SER A 180 -12.32 4.50 11.79
CA SER A 180 -12.42 5.94 11.54
C SER A 180 -11.04 6.60 11.37
N ASP A 181 -9.93 5.87 11.61
CA ASP A 181 -8.56 6.40 11.54
C ASP A 181 -7.96 6.18 10.15
N ILE A 182 -8.39 6.99 9.18
CA ILE A 182 -7.85 6.96 7.82
C ILE A 182 -6.34 7.20 7.84
N ALA A 183 -5.89 8.19 8.62
CA ALA A 183 -4.48 8.57 8.70
C ALA A 183 -3.61 7.40 9.17
N GLY A 184 -3.98 6.77 10.29
CA GLY A 184 -3.22 5.64 10.82
C GLY A 184 -3.17 4.44 9.88
N VAL A 185 -4.29 4.13 9.20
CA VAL A 185 -4.35 3.01 8.25
C VAL A 185 -3.47 3.25 7.02
N GLU A 186 -3.48 4.46 6.43
CA GLU A 186 -2.62 4.81 5.29
C GLU A 186 -1.13 4.86 5.66
N ILE A 187 -0.82 5.46 6.81
CA ILE A 187 0.56 5.60 7.30
C ILE A 187 1.12 4.23 7.67
N GLY A 188 0.34 3.37 8.34
CA GLY A 188 0.73 2.00 8.65
C GLY A 188 1.09 1.21 7.39
N GLY A 189 0.20 1.25 6.38
CA GLY A 189 0.44 0.62 5.07
C GLY A 189 1.67 1.18 4.33
N THR A 190 2.05 2.43 4.59
CA THR A 190 3.24 3.07 4.02
C THR A 190 4.51 2.66 4.77
N LEU A 191 4.53 2.83 6.10
CA LEU A 191 5.68 2.59 6.95
C LEU A 191 6.09 1.12 7.01
N LYS A 192 5.15 0.18 6.92
CA LYS A 192 5.48 -1.25 6.88
C LYS A 192 6.47 -1.60 5.78
N ASN A 193 6.39 -0.92 4.62
CA ASN A 193 7.30 -1.14 3.50
C ASN A 193 8.73 -0.68 3.81
N VAL A 194 8.87 0.41 4.55
CA VAL A 194 10.16 0.93 5.04
C VAL A 194 10.81 -0.08 5.99
N TYR A 195 10.07 -0.53 7.00
CA TYR A 195 10.62 -1.45 7.99
C TYR A 195 10.82 -2.88 7.46
N ALA A 196 10.01 -3.31 6.47
CA ALA A 196 10.25 -4.57 5.79
C ALA A 196 11.58 -4.57 5.00
N LEU A 197 12.01 -3.42 4.47
CA LEU A 197 13.34 -3.27 3.87
C LEU A 197 14.43 -3.46 4.94
N GLY A 198 14.27 -2.85 6.12
CA GLY A 198 15.19 -3.06 7.24
C GLY A 198 15.23 -4.51 7.73
N ALA A 199 14.09 -5.22 7.74
CA ALA A 199 14.07 -6.65 8.03
C ALA A 199 14.88 -7.46 6.99
N GLY A 200 14.80 -7.07 5.72
CA GLY A 200 15.63 -7.63 4.66
C GLY A 200 17.13 -7.38 4.84
N LEU A 201 17.51 -6.19 5.36
CA LEU A 201 18.91 -5.93 5.75
C LEU A 201 19.37 -6.89 6.85
N CYS A 202 18.56 -7.17 7.86
CA CYS A 202 18.89 -8.15 8.90
C CYS A 202 19.13 -9.54 8.31
N ASP A 203 18.27 -9.98 7.39
CA ASP A 203 18.40 -11.27 6.70
C ASP A 203 19.67 -11.32 5.84
N GLY A 204 19.92 -10.29 5.03
CA GLY A 204 21.08 -10.22 4.13
C GLY A 204 22.43 -10.12 4.85
N LEU A 205 22.47 -9.45 5.99
CA LEU A 205 23.65 -9.37 6.88
C LEU A 205 23.83 -10.62 7.76
N LYS A 206 22.86 -11.55 7.73
CA LYS A 206 22.85 -12.80 8.54
C LYS A 206 22.97 -12.54 10.04
N LEU A 207 22.20 -11.56 10.54
CA LEU A 207 22.27 -11.16 11.95
C LEU A 207 21.57 -12.15 12.92
N GLY A 208 20.77 -13.07 12.36
CA GLY A 208 20.03 -14.07 13.14
C GLY A 208 18.66 -13.57 13.60
N ASP A 209 17.87 -14.51 14.17
CA ASP A 209 16.45 -14.29 14.50
C ASP A 209 16.27 -13.31 15.65
N ASN A 210 17.16 -13.33 16.66
CA ASN A 210 17.09 -12.39 17.80
C ASN A 210 17.21 -10.93 17.33
N ALA A 211 18.16 -10.65 16.44
CA ALA A 211 18.38 -9.31 15.91
C ALA A 211 17.19 -8.85 15.07
N LYS A 212 16.64 -9.73 14.22
CA LYS A 212 15.46 -9.44 13.40
C LYS A 212 14.22 -9.21 14.28
N ALA A 213 14.00 -10.01 15.30
CA ALA A 213 12.89 -9.84 16.24
C ALA A 213 13.02 -8.52 17.01
N ALA A 214 14.21 -8.21 17.55
CA ALA A 214 14.48 -6.93 18.22
C ALA A 214 14.27 -5.74 17.26
N PHE A 215 14.77 -5.83 16.01
CA PHE A 215 14.55 -4.82 14.98
C PHE A 215 13.06 -4.58 14.73
N LEU A 216 12.27 -5.62 14.49
CA LEU A 216 10.83 -5.50 14.21
C LEU A 216 10.06 -4.92 15.40
N THR A 217 10.41 -5.29 16.64
CA THR A 217 9.83 -4.72 17.86
C THR A 217 10.10 -3.21 17.95
N ARG A 218 11.35 -2.80 17.73
CA ARG A 218 11.73 -1.38 17.73
C ARG A 218 11.15 -0.60 16.54
N ALA A 219 11.06 -1.23 15.37
CA ALA A 219 10.42 -0.68 14.19
C ALA A 219 8.93 -0.42 14.43
N LEU A 220 8.22 -1.32 15.12
CA LEU A 220 6.82 -1.11 15.49
C LEU A 220 6.65 0.08 16.43
N GLN A 221 7.51 0.21 17.45
CA GLN A 221 7.50 1.37 18.35
C GLN A 221 7.77 2.68 17.60
N GLU A 222 8.68 2.67 16.64
CA GLU A 222 8.97 3.83 15.80
C GLU A 222 7.80 4.12 14.85
N MET A 223 7.19 3.08 14.26
CA MET A 223 5.98 3.22 13.43
C MET A 223 4.85 3.92 14.19
N MET A 224 4.61 3.55 15.43
CA MET A 224 3.60 4.19 16.30
C MET A 224 3.94 5.66 16.52
N ARG A 225 5.19 5.98 16.87
CA ARG A 225 5.64 7.34 17.13
C ARG A 225 5.57 8.24 15.90
N VAL A 226 6.09 7.77 14.77
CA VAL A 226 6.01 8.48 13.49
C VAL A 226 4.56 8.63 13.05
N GLY A 227 3.79 7.54 13.15
CA GLY A 227 2.39 7.53 12.75
C GLY A 227 1.52 8.49 13.55
N GLN A 228 1.71 8.57 14.88
CA GLN A 228 1.01 9.55 15.73
C GLN A 228 1.37 10.98 15.36
N ALA A 229 2.64 11.27 15.13
CA ALA A 229 3.08 12.60 14.70
C ALA A 229 2.52 13.01 13.34
N LEU A 230 2.08 12.03 12.52
CA LEU A 230 1.44 12.23 11.22
C LEU A 230 -0.10 12.17 11.28
N GLY A 231 -0.69 12.10 12.47
CA GLY A 231 -2.14 12.18 12.70
C GLY A 231 -2.86 10.85 12.83
N GLY A 232 -2.14 9.73 12.89
CA GLY A 232 -2.72 8.40 13.17
C GLY A 232 -2.85 8.13 14.67
N LYS A 233 -3.71 7.18 15.03
CA LYS A 233 -3.90 6.71 16.41
C LYS A 233 -2.96 5.55 16.70
N SER A 234 -2.34 5.51 17.89
CA SER A 234 -1.38 4.46 18.29
C SER A 234 -1.93 3.05 18.12
N GLU A 235 -3.15 2.82 18.55
CA GLU A 235 -3.80 1.51 18.48
C GLU A 235 -3.94 0.98 17.06
N THR A 236 -4.06 1.85 16.06
CA THR A 236 -4.16 1.46 14.65
C THR A 236 -2.90 0.72 14.18
N PHE A 237 -1.73 1.11 14.67
CA PHE A 237 -0.46 0.47 14.30
C PHE A 237 -0.26 -0.93 14.93
N LEU A 238 -1.00 -1.25 15.98
CA LEU A 238 -1.04 -2.60 16.57
C LEU A 238 -2.03 -3.52 15.84
N GLY A 239 -2.80 -3.00 14.91
CA GLY A 239 -3.78 -3.72 14.11
C GLY A 239 -3.24 -4.27 12.77
N LEU A 240 -4.20 -4.64 11.90
CA LEU A 240 -3.91 -5.28 10.60
C LEU A 240 -3.10 -4.39 9.65
N SER A 241 -3.39 -3.09 9.58
CA SER A 241 -2.69 -2.16 8.69
C SER A 241 -1.30 -1.75 9.20
N GLY A 242 -1.00 -2.00 10.47
CA GLY A 242 0.30 -1.76 11.10
C GLY A 242 1.09 -3.06 11.24
N VAL A 243 1.11 -3.63 12.46
CA VAL A 243 1.89 -4.84 12.79
C VAL A 243 1.52 -6.02 11.91
N GLY A 244 0.24 -6.21 11.56
CA GLY A 244 -0.19 -7.33 10.72
C GLY A 244 0.47 -7.31 9.33
N ASP A 245 0.38 -6.17 8.63
CA ASP A 245 0.98 -6.02 7.30
C ASP A 245 2.52 -5.94 7.35
N LEU A 246 3.08 -5.40 8.45
CA LEU A 246 4.54 -5.42 8.69
C LEU A 246 5.05 -6.85 8.80
N MET A 247 4.45 -7.69 9.65
CA MET A 247 4.88 -9.08 9.86
C MET A 247 4.78 -9.89 8.56
N ALA A 248 3.65 -9.80 7.85
CA ALA A 248 3.47 -10.46 6.57
C ALA A 248 4.54 -10.04 5.55
N THR A 249 4.88 -8.74 5.50
CA THR A 249 5.84 -8.20 4.53
C THR A 249 7.29 -8.48 4.92
N ALA A 250 7.63 -8.48 6.22
CA ALA A 250 8.98 -8.73 6.73
C ALA A 250 9.39 -10.21 6.65
N HIS A 251 8.43 -11.13 6.63
CA HIS A 251 8.70 -12.58 6.55
C HIS A 251 8.36 -13.17 5.18
N GLY A 252 7.45 -12.55 4.42
CA GLY A 252 7.02 -13.07 3.11
C GLY A 252 8.14 -13.12 2.09
N SER A 253 8.39 -14.30 1.49
CA SER A 253 9.37 -14.47 0.41
C SER A 253 9.03 -13.67 -0.85
N TRP A 254 7.75 -13.32 -1.01
CA TRP A 254 7.22 -12.50 -2.09
C TRP A 254 7.51 -10.99 -1.93
N SER A 255 8.01 -10.56 -0.76
CA SER A 255 8.17 -9.14 -0.45
C SER A 255 9.34 -8.51 -1.19
N ARG A 256 9.03 -7.64 -2.15
CA ARG A 256 10.02 -6.85 -2.90
C ARG A 256 10.83 -5.91 -2.00
N ASN A 257 10.22 -5.38 -0.95
CA ASN A 257 10.91 -4.50 0.01
C ASN A 257 11.95 -5.28 0.81
N ARG A 258 11.57 -6.45 1.35
CA ARG A 258 12.48 -7.36 2.04
C ARG A 258 13.62 -7.80 1.11
N ALA A 259 13.31 -8.24 -0.12
CA ALA A 259 14.30 -8.66 -1.11
C ALA A 259 15.29 -7.54 -1.48
N LEU A 260 14.81 -6.27 -1.57
CA LEU A 260 15.70 -5.12 -1.79
C LEU A 260 16.65 -4.95 -0.60
N GLY A 261 16.16 -5.05 0.64
CA GLY A 261 17.01 -4.98 1.85
C GLY A 261 18.10 -6.07 1.84
N GLU A 262 17.75 -7.31 1.51
CA GLU A 262 18.72 -8.41 1.37
C GLU A 262 19.76 -8.12 0.30
N ALA A 263 19.37 -7.58 -0.86
CA ALA A 263 20.27 -7.25 -1.94
C ALA A 263 21.24 -6.12 -1.54
N ILE A 264 20.73 -5.06 -0.88
CA ILE A 264 21.56 -3.95 -0.38
C ILE A 264 22.59 -4.44 0.64
N ALA A 265 22.21 -5.33 1.55
CA ALA A 265 23.13 -5.91 2.52
C ALA A 265 24.30 -6.70 1.88
N ARG A 266 24.08 -7.27 0.69
CA ARG A 266 25.11 -7.98 -0.08
C ARG A 266 25.98 -7.04 -0.89
N ASN A 267 25.37 -6.14 -1.63
CA ASN A 267 26.04 -5.14 -2.46
C ASN A 267 25.09 -3.94 -2.72
N ALA A 268 25.23 -2.89 -1.94
CA ALA A 268 24.35 -1.73 -2.01
C ALA A 268 24.43 -1.02 -3.37
N GLN A 269 25.63 -0.84 -3.92
CA GLN A 269 25.82 -0.14 -5.20
C GLN A 269 25.12 -0.86 -6.35
N GLN A 270 25.28 -2.17 -6.44
CA GLN A 270 24.64 -2.98 -7.47
C GLN A 270 23.12 -2.99 -7.28
N ALA A 271 22.62 -3.21 -6.06
CA ALA A 271 21.19 -3.29 -5.77
C ALA A 271 20.45 -1.97 -6.10
N LEU A 272 21.06 -0.82 -5.81
CA LEU A 272 20.50 0.49 -6.12
C LEU A 272 20.57 0.80 -7.62
N ALA A 273 21.62 0.39 -8.33
CA ALA A 273 21.70 0.51 -9.78
C ALA A 273 20.64 -0.34 -10.50
N GLU A 274 20.44 -1.59 -10.05
CA GLU A 274 19.37 -2.45 -10.55
C GLU A 274 17.98 -1.88 -10.26
N LEU A 275 17.78 -1.29 -9.08
CA LEU A 275 16.52 -0.64 -8.72
C LEU A 275 16.19 0.53 -9.67
N ALA A 276 17.19 1.33 -10.03
CA ALA A 276 17.02 2.46 -10.94
C ALA A 276 16.59 2.05 -12.36
N SER A 277 17.00 0.85 -12.82
CA SER A 277 16.63 0.30 -14.12
C SER A 277 15.27 -0.42 -14.15
N ARG A 278 14.68 -0.72 -13.01
CA ARG A 278 13.40 -1.45 -12.90
C ARG A 278 12.21 -0.61 -13.34
N ARG A 279 11.29 -1.25 -14.06
CA ARG A 279 9.96 -0.67 -14.34
C ARG A 279 9.05 -0.66 -13.11
N ASP A 280 9.25 -1.61 -12.20
CA ASP A 280 8.44 -1.79 -10.99
C ASP A 280 9.04 -1.03 -9.82
N ALA A 281 8.20 -0.20 -9.18
CA ALA A 281 8.60 0.51 -7.99
C ALA A 281 8.70 -0.42 -6.77
N VAL A 282 9.79 -0.28 -6.02
CA VAL A 282 9.86 -0.78 -4.65
C VAL A 282 9.37 0.33 -3.72
N GLU A 283 8.15 0.15 -3.19
CA GLU A 283 7.45 1.20 -2.43
C GLU A 283 8.23 1.64 -1.19
N GLY A 284 8.92 0.72 -0.51
CA GLY A 284 9.74 1.03 0.66
C GLY A 284 10.87 2.01 0.39
N HIS A 285 11.51 1.93 -0.79
CA HIS A 285 12.55 2.90 -1.16
C HIS A 285 11.98 4.33 -1.23
N ARG A 286 10.87 4.52 -1.95
CA ARG A 286 10.21 5.83 -2.08
C ARG A 286 9.61 6.31 -0.75
N ALA A 287 8.99 5.40 -0.01
CA ALA A 287 8.42 5.72 1.29
C ALA A 287 9.50 6.17 2.29
N THR A 288 10.69 5.56 2.26
CA THR A 288 11.80 5.98 3.13
C THR A 288 12.18 7.44 2.86
N GLU A 289 12.26 7.86 1.59
CA GLU A 289 12.55 9.25 1.23
C GLU A 289 11.46 10.21 1.71
N THR A 290 10.19 9.95 1.31
CA THR A 290 9.07 10.85 1.59
C THR A 290 8.78 10.96 3.08
N VAL A 291 8.73 9.83 3.80
CA VAL A 291 8.44 9.83 5.24
C VAL A 291 9.61 10.41 6.04
N SER A 292 10.88 10.21 5.62
CA SER A 292 12.02 10.84 6.30
C SER A 292 11.96 12.36 6.20
N ARG A 293 11.60 12.91 5.04
CA ARG A 293 11.40 14.35 4.87
C ARG A 293 10.31 14.87 5.81
N LEU A 294 9.19 14.17 5.86
CA LEU A 294 8.04 14.54 6.68
C LEU A 294 8.34 14.41 8.18
N ALA A 295 9.02 13.33 8.61
CA ALA A 295 9.43 13.14 9.98
C ALA A 295 10.43 14.20 10.45
N LYS A 296 11.41 14.56 9.59
CA LYS A 296 12.36 15.66 9.85
C LYS A 296 11.64 16.99 10.02
N SER A 297 10.70 17.33 9.14
CA SER A 297 9.96 18.61 9.20
C SER A 297 9.09 18.74 10.47
N ARG A 298 8.75 17.62 11.11
CA ARG A 298 7.96 17.57 12.35
C ARG A 298 8.78 17.24 13.60
N ASN A 299 10.11 17.21 13.49
CA ASN A 299 11.04 16.88 14.58
C ASN A 299 10.73 15.55 15.28
N VAL A 300 10.35 14.51 14.52
CA VAL A 300 10.04 13.19 15.05
C VAL A 300 11.32 12.38 15.30
N ASP A 301 11.47 11.78 16.50
CA ASP A 301 12.57 10.83 16.78
C ASP A 301 12.31 9.52 16.04
N ALA A 302 12.98 9.32 14.90
CA ALA A 302 12.82 8.16 14.00
C ALA A 302 14.19 7.58 13.58
N PRO A 303 14.97 7.05 14.54
CA PRO A 303 16.34 6.60 14.29
C PRO A 303 16.47 5.49 13.25
N ILE A 304 15.53 4.52 13.20
CA ILE A 304 15.56 3.43 12.24
C ILE A 304 15.28 3.99 10.84
N LEU A 305 14.24 4.80 10.69
CA LEU A 305 13.87 5.44 9.42
C LEU A 305 15.03 6.28 8.88
N PHE A 306 15.67 7.08 9.74
CA PHE A 306 16.79 7.92 9.32
C PHE A 306 18.05 7.11 9.02
N CYS A 307 18.29 6.01 9.72
CA CYS A 307 19.37 5.09 9.40
C CYS A 307 19.13 4.43 8.03
N LEU A 308 17.92 3.94 7.76
CA LEU A 308 17.54 3.38 6.46
C LEU A 308 17.66 4.44 5.34
N HIS A 309 17.26 5.69 5.61
CA HIS A 309 17.45 6.79 4.66
C HIS A 309 18.93 6.98 4.31
N LYS A 310 19.83 7.00 5.32
CA LYS A 310 21.27 7.14 5.08
C LYS A 310 21.85 6.00 4.26
N ILE A 311 21.40 4.77 4.53
CA ILE A 311 21.84 3.59 3.75
C ILE A 311 21.38 3.69 2.28
N LEU A 312 20.14 4.11 2.04
CA LEU A 312 19.57 4.15 0.69
C LEU A 312 20.05 5.32 -0.16
N PHE A 313 20.30 6.49 0.45
CA PHE A 313 20.47 7.75 -0.27
C PHE A 313 21.78 8.49 0.04
N GLU A 314 22.47 8.16 1.14
CA GLU A 314 23.68 8.85 1.58
C GLU A 314 24.92 7.94 1.63
N GLY A 315 24.80 6.69 1.17
CA GLY A 315 25.91 5.75 1.05
C GLY A 315 26.42 5.18 2.38
N LEU A 316 25.62 5.25 3.46
CA LEU A 316 25.99 4.61 4.72
C LEU A 316 26.04 3.09 4.53
N ASP A 317 27.14 2.46 4.94
CA ASP A 317 27.28 1.01 4.95
C ASP A 317 26.22 0.38 5.90
N ALA A 318 25.62 -0.74 5.47
CA ALA A 318 24.55 -1.37 6.23
C ALA A 318 25.01 -1.89 7.62
N ARG A 319 26.24 -2.43 7.73
CA ARG A 319 26.80 -2.88 9.04
C ARG A 319 27.12 -1.69 9.93
N ALA A 320 27.66 -0.62 9.36
CA ALA A 320 27.87 0.63 10.09
C ALA A 320 26.53 1.21 10.62
N GLY A 321 25.46 1.13 9.81
CA GLY A 321 24.12 1.51 10.23
C GLY A 321 23.61 0.69 11.44
N VAL A 322 23.78 -0.63 11.42
CA VAL A 322 23.45 -1.50 12.57
C VAL A 322 24.25 -1.10 13.79
N THR A 323 25.57 -0.91 13.67
CA THR A 323 26.44 -0.48 14.78
C THR A 323 25.95 0.86 15.34
N ALA A 324 25.64 1.83 14.50
CA ALA A 324 25.16 3.14 14.95
C ALA A 324 23.83 3.05 15.71
N LEU A 325 22.94 2.14 15.36
CA LEU A 325 21.69 1.91 16.09
C LEU A 325 21.95 1.23 17.46
N MET A 326 22.89 0.28 17.52
CA MET A 326 23.22 -0.49 18.73
C MET A 326 24.04 0.31 19.76
N THR A 327 24.80 1.31 19.32
CA THR A 327 25.65 2.14 20.19
C THR A 327 24.99 3.44 20.66
N ARG A 328 23.67 3.59 20.44
CA ARG A 328 22.91 4.73 20.96
C ARG A 328 22.86 4.71 22.49
N ASP A 329 22.60 5.88 23.08
CA ASP A 329 22.44 6.00 24.52
C ASP A 329 21.43 5.02 25.07
N LEU A 330 21.76 4.42 26.21
CA LEU A 330 20.89 3.49 26.92
C LEU A 330 19.66 4.25 27.44
N LYS A 331 18.50 3.62 27.27
CA LYS A 331 17.22 4.18 27.75
C LYS A 331 16.27 3.09 28.19
N SER A 332 15.26 3.47 28.98
CA SER A 332 14.17 2.56 29.33
C SER A 332 13.47 2.06 28.06
N GLU A 333 12.91 0.85 28.12
CA GLU A 333 12.09 0.30 27.02
C GLU A 333 10.80 1.11 26.81
N ARG A 334 10.29 1.72 27.89
CA ARG A 334 9.07 2.56 27.92
C ARG A 334 9.39 3.95 28.41
#